data_f4bcf023ff2d148609bca38e79f16398
#
_entry.id   f4bcf023ff2d148609bca38e79f16398
#
_cell.length_a   1.000
_cell.length_b   1.000
_cell.length_c   1.000
_cell.angle_alpha   90.00
_cell.angle_beta   90.00
_cell.angle_gamma   90.00
#
_symmetry.space_group_name_H-M   'P 1'
#
loop_
_entity.id
_entity.type
_entity.pdbx_description
1 polymer ?
#
loop_
_entity_poly.entity_id
_entity_poly.type
_entity_poly.pdbx_seq_one_letter_code
_entity_poly.pdbx_strand_id
1 'polypeptide(L)'
;MLRLDVLIVAAALGTNKFAYTKHIPLVGIGGQLSLVASTSASAALTATILGKSYITPAFGNLHAIGSTHIRETEFDSLDTFSLAAEGHRENYRKLDPVLQTLLVNNDIHNWKGYTGRRAATPDRLPCVGPVVDPKVFKEEFARLRHGPRGQFPKAPTYQPNLFVAAGFGSRGFLTAELSSEILVSQMLGEPWPVERSVVLSLSPSRFLYRELRSHK
;
A
#
# COMPACT_ATOMS: atom_id res chain seq x y z
N MET A 1 -16.05 17.33 22.46
CA MET A 1 -14.87 17.64 21.64
C MET A 1 -13.73 16.76 22.14
N LEU A 2 -13.23 15.85 21.29
CA LEU A 2 -12.08 15.01 21.66
C LEU A 2 -10.81 15.87 21.61
N ARG A 3 -10.02 15.86 22.69
CA ARG A 3 -8.69 16.46 22.74
C ARG A 3 -7.67 15.34 22.50
N LEU A 4 -6.90 15.44 21.44
CA LEU A 4 -5.88 14.46 21.05
C LEU A 4 -4.52 15.13 21.15
N ASP A 5 -3.55 14.44 21.72
CA ASP A 5 -2.17 14.91 21.79
C ASP A 5 -1.45 14.65 20.45
N VAL A 6 -1.75 13.55 19.80
CA VAL A 6 -1.19 13.15 18.48
C VAL A 6 -2.29 12.52 17.63
N LEU A 7 -2.27 12.83 16.34
CA LEU A 7 -3.16 12.22 15.35
C LEU A 7 -2.32 11.51 14.25
N ILE A 8 -2.58 10.22 14.06
CA ILE A 8 -2.01 9.44 12.96
C ILE A 8 -3.13 9.10 11.98
N VAL A 9 -3.02 9.57 10.73
CA VAL A 9 -3.97 9.23 9.66
C VAL A 9 -3.53 7.94 8.99
N ALA A 10 -4.17 6.83 9.35
CA ALA A 10 -3.92 5.48 8.80
C ALA A 10 -5.18 4.93 8.11
N ALA A 11 -5.79 5.71 7.23
CA ALA A 11 -7.12 5.47 6.68
C ALA A 11 -7.11 4.88 5.25
N ALA A 12 -6.01 4.27 4.81
CA ALA A 12 -5.84 3.72 3.46
C ALA A 12 -6.27 4.75 2.38
N LEU A 13 -7.19 4.42 1.48
CA LEU A 13 -7.72 5.36 0.48
C LEU A 13 -8.48 6.54 1.10
N GLY A 14 -9.03 6.38 2.30
CA GLY A 14 -9.68 7.45 3.06
C GLY A 14 -8.74 8.57 3.50
N THR A 15 -7.43 8.34 3.46
CA THR A 15 -6.41 9.35 3.77
C THR A 15 -6.58 10.63 2.93
N ASN A 16 -7.01 10.51 1.67
CA ASN A 16 -7.23 11.66 0.79
C ASN A 16 -8.46 12.52 1.15
N LYS A 17 -9.28 12.09 2.11
CA LYS A 17 -10.44 12.86 2.58
C LYS A 17 -10.06 13.96 3.56
N PHE A 18 -8.87 13.93 4.15
CA PHE A 18 -8.41 14.92 5.11
C PHE A 18 -7.65 16.05 4.40
N ALA A 19 -7.88 17.28 4.83
CA ALA A 19 -7.36 18.49 4.18
C ALA A 19 -5.83 18.49 4.00
N TYR A 20 -5.10 18.10 5.03
CA TYR A 20 -3.64 18.12 5.01
C TYR A 20 -2.99 16.91 4.30
N THR A 21 -3.72 15.84 4.07
CA THR A 21 -3.21 14.63 3.38
C THR A 21 -3.77 14.45 1.97
N LYS A 22 -4.68 15.33 1.54
CA LYS A 22 -5.32 15.29 0.22
C LYS A 22 -4.32 15.32 -0.95
N HIS A 23 -3.15 15.91 -0.75
CA HIS A 23 -2.09 16.01 -1.76
C HIS A 23 -1.33 14.69 -1.99
N ILE A 24 -1.50 13.69 -1.13
CA ILE A 24 -0.83 12.39 -1.29
C ILE A 24 -1.55 11.62 -2.40
N PRO A 25 -0.86 11.25 -3.50
CA PRO A 25 -1.49 10.65 -4.68
C PRO A 25 -1.73 9.15 -4.45
N LEU A 26 -2.69 8.83 -3.59
CA LEU A 26 -3.08 7.44 -3.36
C LEU A 26 -4.02 6.97 -4.45
N VAL A 27 -3.76 5.79 -4.98
CA VAL A 27 -4.59 5.11 -5.96
C VAL A 27 -5.08 3.77 -5.41
N GLY A 28 -6.31 3.40 -5.76
CA GLY A 28 -6.87 2.10 -5.43
C GLY A 28 -6.36 1.03 -6.39
N ILE A 29 -5.91 -0.09 -5.85
CA ILE A 29 -5.60 -1.29 -6.62
C ILE A 29 -6.50 -2.40 -6.10
N GLY A 30 -7.50 -2.78 -6.88
CA GLY A 30 -8.37 -3.90 -6.59
C GLY A 30 -7.63 -5.23 -6.68
N GLY A 31 -8.07 -6.19 -5.91
CA GLY A 31 -7.55 -7.54 -5.98
C GLY A 31 -8.56 -8.55 -5.45
N GLN A 32 -8.62 -9.68 -6.13
CA GLN A 32 -9.38 -10.85 -5.73
C GLN A 32 -8.45 -11.96 -5.29
N LEU A 33 -8.72 -12.50 -4.12
CA LEU A 33 -8.12 -13.69 -3.56
C LEU A 33 -9.07 -14.86 -3.77
N SER A 34 -8.54 -16.02 -4.13
CA SER A 34 -9.29 -17.27 -4.25
C SER A 34 -9.01 -18.18 -3.06
N LEU A 35 -10.07 -18.79 -2.52
CA LEU A 35 -9.96 -19.84 -1.52
C LEU A 35 -10.33 -21.18 -2.15
N VAL A 36 -9.40 -22.10 -2.15
CA VAL A 36 -9.49 -23.37 -2.86
C VAL A 36 -9.35 -24.52 -1.88
N ALA A 37 -10.23 -25.51 -1.99
CA ALA A 37 -10.17 -26.67 -1.11
C ALA A 37 -8.85 -27.42 -1.29
N SER A 38 -8.27 -27.83 -0.18
CA SER A 38 -7.10 -28.69 -0.13
C SER A 38 -7.42 -30.07 -0.68
N THR A 39 -6.48 -30.66 -1.43
CA THR A 39 -6.50 -32.04 -1.85
C THR A 39 -5.51 -32.85 -1.01
N SER A 40 -5.55 -34.19 -1.10
CA SER A 40 -4.55 -35.04 -0.45
C SER A 40 -3.11 -34.70 -0.91
N ALA A 41 -2.94 -34.34 -2.18
CA ALA A 41 -1.64 -33.94 -2.73
C ALA A 41 -1.19 -32.54 -2.25
N SER A 42 -2.11 -31.56 -2.23
CA SER A 42 -1.78 -30.19 -1.84
C SER A 42 -1.69 -29.98 -0.32
N ALA A 43 -2.28 -30.87 0.49
CA ALA A 43 -2.21 -30.80 1.95
C ALA A 43 -0.76 -30.92 2.48
N ALA A 44 0.15 -31.47 1.69
CA ALA A 44 1.58 -31.56 2.02
C ALA A 44 2.34 -30.23 1.90
N LEU A 45 1.72 -29.16 1.39
CA LEU A 45 2.32 -27.82 1.31
C LEU A 45 2.46 -27.22 2.72
N THR A 46 3.69 -27.05 3.18
CA THR A 46 4.02 -26.50 4.50
C THR A 46 4.51 -25.06 4.46
N ALA A 47 4.80 -24.53 3.27
CA ALA A 47 5.27 -23.17 3.07
C ALA A 47 4.49 -22.48 1.96
N THR A 48 4.42 -21.15 2.01
CA THR A 48 3.86 -20.35 0.91
C THR A 48 4.81 -20.39 -0.28
N ILE A 49 4.30 -20.79 -1.44
CA ILE A 49 5.05 -20.77 -2.70
C ILE A 49 4.67 -19.51 -3.48
N LEU A 50 5.68 -18.74 -3.84
CA LEU A 50 5.53 -17.45 -4.55
C LEU A 50 5.96 -17.62 -6.00
N GLY A 51 5.18 -17.03 -6.92
CA GLY A 51 5.46 -16.96 -8.34
C GLY A 51 4.72 -15.77 -8.98
N LYS A 52 4.14 -15.98 -10.17
CA LYS A 52 3.21 -15.00 -10.76
C LYS A 52 1.91 -14.87 -9.96
N SER A 53 1.53 -15.94 -9.29
CA SER A 53 0.53 -16.01 -8.23
C SER A 53 1.18 -16.75 -7.05
N TYR A 54 0.59 -16.69 -5.86
CA TYR A 54 1.02 -17.45 -4.72
C TYR A 54 -0.02 -18.47 -4.31
N ILE A 55 0.44 -19.52 -3.61
CA ILE A 55 -0.40 -20.44 -2.88
C ILE A 55 0.13 -20.59 -1.45
N THR A 56 -0.77 -20.50 -0.46
CA THR A 56 -0.42 -20.70 0.95
C THR A 56 -0.56 -22.17 1.36
N PRO A 57 0.06 -22.61 2.45
CA PRO A 57 -0.37 -23.81 3.15
C PRO A 57 -1.86 -23.79 3.41
N ALA A 58 -2.48 -24.98 3.51
CA ALA A 58 -3.91 -25.04 3.83
C ALA A 58 -4.15 -24.64 5.28
N PHE A 59 -5.13 -23.77 5.50
CA PHE A 59 -5.68 -23.44 6.81
C PHE A 59 -7.19 -23.72 6.78
N GLY A 60 -7.69 -24.53 7.73
CA GLY A 60 -9.09 -24.97 7.71
C GLY A 60 -9.47 -25.68 6.41
N ASN A 61 -8.58 -26.52 5.86
CA ASN A 61 -8.70 -27.21 4.57
C ASN A 61 -8.83 -26.31 3.34
N LEU A 62 -8.42 -25.04 3.42
CA LEU A 62 -8.44 -24.09 2.30
C LEU A 62 -7.05 -23.51 2.06
N HIS A 63 -6.60 -23.53 0.81
CA HIS A 63 -5.48 -22.74 0.34
C HIS A 63 -5.96 -21.35 -0.07
N ALA A 64 -5.16 -20.31 0.17
CA ALA A 64 -5.33 -19.01 -0.44
C ALA A 64 -4.43 -18.91 -1.68
N ILE A 65 -5.04 -18.55 -2.83
CA ILE A 65 -4.35 -18.35 -4.10
C ILE A 65 -4.58 -16.91 -4.55
N GLY A 66 -3.56 -16.23 -4.98
CA GLY A 66 -3.76 -14.87 -5.46
C GLY A 66 -2.52 -14.07 -5.75
N SER A 67 -2.80 -12.86 -6.06
CA SER A 67 -4.10 -12.22 -6.26
C SER A 67 -4.15 -11.53 -7.61
N THR A 68 -5.36 -11.24 -8.09
CA THR A 68 -5.52 -10.34 -9.23
C THR A 68 -5.09 -8.92 -8.86
N HIS A 69 -4.77 -8.11 -9.89
CA HIS A 69 -4.41 -6.70 -9.73
C HIS A 69 -5.15 -5.89 -10.78
N ILE A 70 -6.17 -5.16 -10.35
CA ILE A 70 -7.01 -4.34 -11.22
C ILE A 70 -6.85 -2.88 -10.77
N ARG A 71 -6.48 -2.00 -11.70
CA ARG A 71 -6.30 -0.57 -11.40
C ARG A 71 -7.65 0.12 -11.28
N GLU A 72 -7.70 1.18 -10.47
CA GLU A 72 -8.93 1.93 -10.19
C GLU A 72 -9.62 2.51 -11.45
N THR A 73 -8.84 2.82 -12.49
CA THR A 73 -9.34 3.28 -13.79
C THR A 73 -10.17 2.24 -14.55
N GLU A 74 -10.13 0.98 -14.10
CA GLU A 74 -10.86 -0.16 -14.70
C GLU A 74 -12.17 -0.46 -13.95
N PHE A 75 -12.52 0.37 -12.94
CA PHE A 75 -13.75 0.21 -12.15
C PHE A 75 -14.71 1.37 -12.41
N ASP A 76 -15.95 1.06 -12.77
CA ASP A 76 -17.02 2.04 -12.98
C ASP A 76 -17.55 2.66 -11.67
N SER A 77 -17.31 2.04 -10.51
CA SER A 77 -17.70 2.58 -9.21
C SER A 77 -16.84 2.08 -8.06
N LEU A 78 -16.75 2.90 -7.01
CA LEU A 78 -15.96 2.66 -5.80
C LEU A 78 -16.48 1.49 -4.94
N ASP A 79 -17.73 1.06 -5.12
CA ASP A 79 -18.44 0.19 -4.17
C ASP A 79 -18.72 -1.25 -4.64
N THR A 80 -18.41 -1.60 -5.90
CA THR A 80 -18.87 -2.88 -6.48
C THR A 80 -17.78 -3.78 -7.05
N PHE A 81 -16.63 -3.88 -6.39
CA PHE A 81 -15.70 -4.95 -6.71
C PHE A 81 -16.20 -6.26 -6.09
N SER A 82 -17.02 -7.00 -6.83
CA SER A 82 -17.54 -8.31 -6.43
C SER A 82 -16.63 -9.45 -6.87
N LEU A 83 -16.74 -10.59 -6.18
CA LEU A 83 -16.08 -11.83 -6.61
C LEU A 83 -16.54 -12.21 -8.02
N ALA A 84 -15.58 -12.52 -8.89
CA ALA A 84 -15.83 -12.93 -10.25
C ALA A 84 -15.13 -14.28 -10.56
N ALA A 85 -15.83 -15.15 -11.28
CA ALA A 85 -15.26 -16.42 -11.74
C ALA A 85 -13.97 -16.22 -12.57
N GLU A 86 -13.91 -15.11 -13.34
CA GLU A 86 -12.72 -14.77 -14.11
C GLU A 86 -11.51 -14.45 -13.22
N GLY A 87 -11.71 -13.79 -12.08
CA GLY A 87 -10.64 -13.56 -11.10
C GLY A 87 -10.09 -14.87 -10.52
N HIS A 88 -10.96 -15.85 -10.29
CA HIS A 88 -10.52 -17.18 -9.89
C HIS A 88 -9.71 -17.87 -10.98
N ARG A 89 -10.18 -17.82 -12.25
CA ARG A 89 -9.44 -18.36 -13.40
C ARG A 89 -8.08 -17.68 -13.59
N GLU A 90 -8.02 -16.36 -13.43
CA GLU A 90 -6.77 -15.62 -13.52
C GLU A 90 -5.77 -16.06 -12.44
N ASN A 91 -6.22 -16.16 -11.18
CA ASN A 91 -5.39 -16.62 -10.08
C ASN A 91 -4.86 -18.04 -10.33
N TYR A 92 -5.71 -18.95 -10.82
CA TYR A 92 -5.31 -20.32 -11.15
C TYR A 92 -4.31 -20.39 -12.30
N ARG A 93 -4.56 -19.67 -13.40
CA ARG A 93 -3.66 -19.64 -14.58
C ARG A 93 -2.26 -19.09 -14.25
N LYS A 94 -2.17 -18.22 -13.24
CA LYS A 94 -0.89 -17.64 -12.80
C LYS A 94 -0.09 -18.56 -11.88
N LEU A 95 -0.67 -19.62 -11.35
CA LEU A 95 0.07 -20.63 -10.60
C LEU A 95 1.04 -21.39 -11.52
N ASP A 96 2.14 -21.85 -10.94
CA ASP A 96 3.02 -22.79 -11.61
C ASP A 96 2.25 -24.04 -12.05
N PRO A 97 2.48 -24.59 -13.26
CA PRO A 97 1.79 -25.79 -13.74
C PRO A 97 1.86 -26.97 -12.76
N VAL A 98 2.97 -27.16 -12.06
CA VAL A 98 3.08 -28.21 -11.05
C VAL A 98 2.10 -27.99 -9.91
N LEU A 99 1.94 -26.74 -9.44
CA LEU A 99 0.97 -26.42 -8.39
C LEU A 99 -0.48 -26.58 -8.86
N GLN A 100 -0.74 -26.32 -10.14
CA GLN A 100 -2.06 -26.56 -10.73
C GLN A 100 -2.43 -28.05 -10.69
N THR A 101 -1.47 -28.97 -10.93
CA THR A 101 -1.72 -30.41 -10.85
C THR A 101 -2.09 -30.87 -9.43
N LEU A 102 -1.60 -30.19 -8.39
CA LEU A 102 -1.95 -30.49 -7.00
C LEU A 102 -3.41 -30.13 -6.66
N LEU A 103 -4.04 -29.29 -7.47
CA LEU A 103 -5.40 -28.78 -7.27
C LEU A 103 -6.42 -29.35 -8.27
N VAL A 104 -6.06 -30.42 -8.98
CA VAL A 104 -6.95 -31.11 -9.93
C VAL A 104 -8.25 -31.54 -9.22
N ASN A 105 -9.38 -31.43 -9.91
CA ASN A 105 -10.74 -31.71 -9.44
C ASN A 105 -11.39 -30.62 -8.57
N ASN A 106 -10.78 -29.45 -8.45
CA ASN A 106 -11.43 -28.29 -7.83
C ASN A 106 -12.22 -27.49 -8.88
N ASP A 107 -13.54 -27.54 -8.81
CA ASP A 107 -14.40 -26.74 -9.68
C ASP A 107 -14.29 -25.24 -9.28
N ILE A 108 -13.77 -24.43 -10.20
CA ILE A 108 -13.55 -22.98 -10.02
C ILE A 108 -14.85 -22.24 -9.70
N HIS A 109 -16.00 -22.73 -10.16
CA HIS A 109 -17.29 -22.11 -9.88
C HIS A 109 -17.70 -22.21 -8.41
N ASN A 110 -17.16 -23.18 -7.68
CA ASN A 110 -17.41 -23.38 -6.26
C ASN A 110 -16.36 -22.71 -5.37
N TRP A 111 -15.38 -22.00 -5.95
CA TRP A 111 -14.37 -21.33 -5.17
C TRP A 111 -14.94 -20.12 -4.43
N LYS A 112 -14.58 -20.01 -3.18
CA LYS A 112 -14.81 -18.82 -2.37
C LYS A 112 -13.65 -17.85 -2.52
N GLY A 113 -13.77 -16.66 -1.94
CA GLY A 113 -12.66 -15.72 -1.95
C GLY A 113 -13.02 -14.41 -1.29
N TYR A 114 -12.09 -13.47 -1.40
CA TYR A 114 -12.26 -12.12 -0.93
C TYR A 114 -11.82 -11.13 -2.01
N THR A 115 -12.50 -10.01 -2.04
CA THR A 115 -12.09 -8.86 -2.83
C THR A 115 -11.74 -7.72 -1.90
N GLY A 116 -10.80 -6.89 -2.32
CA GLY A 116 -10.41 -5.73 -1.55
C GLY A 116 -9.62 -4.73 -2.39
N ARG A 117 -9.52 -3.51 -1.87
CA ARG A 117 -8.78 -2.43 -2.52
C ARG A 117 -7.59 -2.05 -1.65
N ARG A 118 -6.41 -2.06 -2.25
CA ARG A 118 -5.16 -1.64 -1.62
C ARG A 118 -4.91 -0.18 -1.95
N ALA A 119 -4.59 0.63 -0.95
CA ALA A 119 -4.08 1.98 -1.19
C ALA A 119 -2.60 1.89 -1.57
N ALA A 120 -2.26 2.36 -2.75
CA ALA A 120 -0.88 2.40 -3.23
C ALA A 120 -0.49 3.81 -3.64
N THR A 121 0.80 4.09 -3.61
CA THR A 121 1.40 5.31 -4.15
C THR A 121 1.94 5.03 -5.56
N PRO A 122 2.10 6.04 -6.43
CA PRO A 122 2.67 5.86 -7.76
C PRO A 122 4.09 5.28 -7.77
N ASP A 123 4.88 5.59 -6.75
CA ASP A 123 6.25 5.09 -6.59
C ASP A 123 6.34 3.77 -5.81
N ARG A 124 5.20 3.20 -5.40
CA ARG A 124 5.09 1.94 -4.67
C ARG A 124 5.79 1.92 -3.30
N LEU A 125 6.15 3.08 -2.76
CA LEU A 125 6.67 3.23 -1.41
C LEU A 125 5.57 3.71 -0.47
N PRO A 126 5.50 3.23 0.77
CA PRO A 126 4.57 3.76 1.76
C PRO A 126 4.77 5.26 1.99
N CYS A 127 3.74 5.91 2.48
CA CYS A 127 3.75 7.29 2.94
C CYS A 127 3.74 7.29 4.46
N VAL A 128 4.86 7.62 5.08
CA VAL A 128 5.05 7.51 6.54
C VAL A 128 5.79 8.73 7.05
N GLY A 129 5.25 9.36 8.09
CA GLY A 129 5.90 10.47 8.76
C GLY A 129 5.02 11.69 8.99
N PRO A 130 5.61 12.81 9.44
CA PRO A 130 4.90 14.04 9.74
C PRO A 130 4.34 14.68 8.46
N VAL A 131 3.18 15.31 8.63
CA VAL A 131 2.42 15.95 7.56
C VAL A 131 2.75 17.45 7.49
N VAL A 132 2.86 17.99 6.30
CA VAL A 132 3.06 19.43 6.05
C VAL A 132 1.73 20.09 5.65
N ASP A 133 1.61 21.41 5.82
CA ASP A 133 0.62 22.17 5.08
C ASP A 133 1.10 22.32 3.63
N PRO A 134 0.35 21.83 2.63
CA PRO A 134 0.78 21.89 1.24
C PRO A 134 0.98 23.30 0.70
N LYS A 135 0.24 24.30 1.21
CA LYS A 135 0.38 25.70 0.80
C LYS A 135 1.68 26.28 1.34
N VAL A 136 1.89 26.17 2.65
CA VAL A 136 3.12 26.64 3.31
C VAL A 136 4.34 25.96 2.69
N PHE A 137 4.27 24.63 2.46
CA PHE A 137 5.36 23.91 1.81
C PHE A 137 5.68 24.46 0.42
N LYS A 138 4.67 24.73 -0.41
CA LYS A 138 4.87 25.26 -1.76
C LYS A 138 5.46 26.68 -1.75
N GLU A 139 5.19 27.47 -0.74
CA GLU A 139 5.80 28.80 -0.52
C GLU A 139 7.25 28.66 -0.06
N GLU A 140 7.54 27.88 0.96
CA GLU A 140 8.88 27.62 1.50
C GLU A 140 9.85 27.08 0.44
N PHE A 141 9.35 26.21 -0.44
CA PHE A 141 10.14 25.52 -1.46
C PHE A 141 9.88 26.00 -2.90
N ALA A 142 9.25 27.17 -3.08
CA ALA A 142 8.87 27.70 -4.40
C ALA A 142 10.05 27.77 -5.39
N ARG A 143 11.27 28.04 -4.91
CA ARG A 143 12.49 28.14 -5.73
C ARG A 143 12.88 26.83 -6.43
N LEU A 144 12.38 25.68 -5.97
CA LEU A 144 12.61 24.38 -6.64
C LEU A 144 12.11 24.34 -8.08
N ARG A 145 11.13 25.18 -8.43
CA ARG A 145 10.62 25.35 -9.80
C ARG A 145 11.70 25.82 -10.79
N HIS A 146 12.69 26.53 -10.27
CA HIS A 146 13.80 27.08 -11.07
C HIS A 146 15.09 26.23 -10.97
N GLY A 147 14.99 25.02 -10.43
CA GLY A 147 16.12 24.12 -10.22
C GLY A 147 16.67 24.16 -8.78
N PRO A 148 17.67 23.32 -8.48
CA PRO A 148 18.17 23.14 -7.09
C PRO A 148 19.11 24.27 -6.61
N ARG A 149 19.10 25.45 -7.27
CA ARG A 149 19.95 26.56 -6.93
C ARG A 149 19.30 27.41 -5.82
N GLY A 150 20.04 27.67 -4.75
CA GLY A 150 19.64 28.53 -3.64
C GLY A 150 19.67 27.82 -2.29
N GLN A 151 19.41 28.60 -1.23
CA GLN A 151 19.25 28.04 0.11
C GLN A 151 17.81 27.63 0.30
N PHE A 152 17.59 26.39 0.77
CA PHE A 152 16.31 25.87 1.17
C PHE A 152 16.30 25.66 2.68
N PRO A 153 15.11 25.67 3.32
CA PRO A 153 14.98 25.25 4.71
C PRO A 153 15.57 23.85 4.89
N LYS A 154 16.23 23.60 6.03
CA LYS A 154 16.76 22.26 6.35
C LYS A 154 15.67 21.21 6.46
N ALA A 155 14.48 21.62 6.90
CA ALA A 155 13.27 20.82 6.98
C ALA A 155 12.05 21.68 6.66
N PRO A 156 10.97 21.12 6.13
CA PRO A 156 9.71 21.82 5.93
C PRO A 156 9.02 22.10 7.28
N THR A 157 8.12 23.07 7.29
CA THR A 157 7.23 23.32 8.43
C THR A 157 6.15 22.23 8.49
N TYR A 158 6.18 21.42 9.53
CA TYR A 158 5.22 20.36 9.75
C TYR A 158 3.99 20.83 10.53
N GLN A 159 2.84 20.21 10.28
CA GLN A 159 1.65 20.37 11.12
C GLN A 159 1.93 19.74 12.48
N PRO A 160 1.68 20.47 13.59
CA PRO A 160 1.94 19.96 14.92
C PRO A 160 1.19 18.65 15.19
N ASN A 161 1.90 17.63 15.64
CA ASN A 161 1.35 16.36 16.10
C ASN A 161 0.47 15.62 15.07
N LEU A 162 0.64 15.92 13.78
CA LEU A 162 -0.09 15.28 12.69
C LEU A 162 0.85 14.41 11.87
N PHE A 163 0.53 13.11 11.79
CA PHE A 163 1.31 12.11 11.07
C PHE A 163 0.43 11.32 10.12
N VAL A 164 1.04 10.64 9.18
CA VAL A 164 0.38 9.73 8.24
C VAL A 164 1.13 8.41 8.12
N ALA A 165 0.37 7.32 7.98
CA ALA A 165 0.85 5.99 7.63
C ALA A 165 -0.11 5.38 6.60
N ALA A 166 0.21 5.46 5.32
CA ALA A 166 -0.68 5.05 4.23
C ALA A 166 0.08 4.59 2.98
N GLY A 167 -0.64 4.08 2.00
CA GLY A 167 -0.05 3.75 0.70
C GLY A 167 0.83 2.49 0.68
N PHE A 168 0.59 1.54 1.56
CA PHE A 168 1.37 0.31 1.71
C PHE A 168 1.25 -0.66 0.52
N GLY A 169 0.23 -0.50 -0.31
CA GLY A 169 0.01 -1.35 -1.49
C GLY A 169 -0.07 -2.83 -1.17
N SER A 170 0.62 -3.64 -1.95
CA SER A 170 0.62 -5.10 -1.79
C SER A 170 1.64 -5.63 -0.77
N ARG A 171 2.46 -4.77 -0.17
CA ARG A 171 3.53 -5.16 0.74
C ARG A 171 3.30 -4.71 2.19
N GLY A 172 2.05 -4.44 2.56
CA GLY A 172 1.70 -3.88 3.86
C GLY A 172 2.26 -4.69 5.03
N PHE A 173 2.07 -5.99 5.06
CA PHE A 173 2.58 -6.85 6.12
C PHE A 173 4.11 -6.83 6.25
N LEU A 174 4.83 -6.70 5.13
CA LEU A 174 6.29 -6.64 5.14
C LEU A 174 6.81 -5.29 5.62
N THR A 175 6.10 -4.20 5.30
CA THR A 175 6.62 -2.84 5.50
C THR A 175 5.99 -2.09 6.67
N ALA A 176 4.86 -2.56 7.21
CA ALA A 176 4.13 -1.86 8.25
C ALA A 176 4.91 -1.78 9.56
N GLU A 177 5.58 -2.85 9.95
CA GLU A 177 6.35 -2.91 11.19
C GLU A 177 7.48 -1.87 11.20
N LEU A 178 8.37 -1.92 10.20
CA LEU A 178 9.43 -0.93 10.05
C LEU A 178 8.90 0.50 9.90
N SER A 179 7.78 0.67 9.20
CA SER A 179 7.13 1.97 9.07
C SER A 179 6.63 2.51 10.41
N SER A 180 6.14 1.62 11.27
CA SER A 180 5.70 1.99 12.62
C SER A 180 6.87 2.43 13.49
N GLU A 181 7.98 1.71 13.45
CA GLU A 181 9.22 2.08 14.15
C GLU A 181 9.74 3.45 13.70
N ILE A 182 9.78 3.71 12.38
CA ILE A 182 10.17 5.00 11.84
C ILE A 182 9.22 6.11 12.33
N LEU A 183 7.92 5.85 12.35
CA LEU A 183 6.93 6.82 12.77
C LEU A 183 7.06 7.17 14.25
N VAL A 184 7.19 6.15 15.11
CA VAL A 184 7.37 6.32 16.56
C VAL A 184 8.65 7.07 16.85
N SER A 185 9.77 6.71 16.22
CA SER A 185 11.03 7.43 16.39
C SER A 185 10.91 8.91 16.03
N GLN A 186 10.16 9.25 14.97
CA GLN A 186 9.90 10.65 14.59
C GLN A 186 9.01 11.38 15.59
N MET A 187 8.04 10.69 16.19
CA MET A 187 7.13 11.26 17.19
C MET A 187 7.83 11.54 18.52
N LEU A 188 8.74 10.65 18.92
CA LEU A 188 9.44 10.73 20.20
C LEU A 188 10.79 11.46 20.10
N GLY A 189 11.25 11.81 18.91
CA GLY A 189 12.55 12.42 18.69
C GLY A 189 13.71 11.45 18.92
N GLU A 190 13.48 10.16 18.75
CA GLU A 190 14.47 9.10 18.89
C GLU A 190 15.30 8.91 17.62
N PRO A 191 16.47 8.27 17.72
CA PRO A 191 17.24 7.88 16.54
C PRO A 191 16.42 6.98 15.60
N TRP A 192 16.52 7.24 14.29
CA TRP A 192 15.78 6.45 13.32
C TRP A 192 16.35 5.03 13.19
N PRO A 193 15.49 4.00 13.01
CA PRO A 193 15.96 2.61 12.90
C PRO A 193 16.61 2.30 11.55
N VAL A 194 16.60 3.24 10.63
CA VAL A 194 17.14 3.13 9.27
C VAL A 194 17.84 4.42 8.85
N GLU A 195 18.56 4.37 7.74
CA GLU A 195 19.25 5.51 7.16
C GLU A 195 18.29 6.66 6.81
N ARG A 196 18.78 7.88 6.94
CA ARG A 196 18.03 9.10 6.60
C ARG A 196 17.43 9.09 5.20
N SER A 197 18.15 8.53 4.23
CA SER A 197 17.71 8.41 2.84
C SER A 197 16.42 7.60 2.71
N VAL A 198 16.29 6.53 3.49
CA VAL A 198 15.07 5.71 3.55
C VAL A 198 13.92 6.50 4.14
N VAL A 199 14.11 7.15 5.29
CA VAL A 199 13.09 7.97 5.94
C VAL A 199 12.58 9.08 5.01
N LEU A 200 13.49 9.78 4.33
CA LEU A 200 13.12 10.83 3.37
C LEU A 200 12.37 10.29 2.17
N SER A 201 12.69 9.07 1.70
CA SER A 201 11.98 8.43 0.60
C SER A 201 10.54 8.02 0.95
N LEU A 202 10.25 7.85 2.24
CA LEU A 202 8.91 7.55 2.74
C LEU A 202 8.10 8.80 3.13
N SER A 203 8.75 9.97 3.23
CA SER A 203 8.09 11.20 3.64
C SER A 203 6.89 11.56 2.75
N PRO A 204 5.75 11.95 3.32
CA PRO A 204 4.58 12.42 2.56
C PRO A 204 4.88 13.63 1.68
N SER A 205 5.77 14.51 2.11
CA SER A 205 6.15 15.72 1.38
C SER A 205 6.94 15.45 0.09
N ARG A 206 7.44 14.21 -0.12
CA ARG A 206 8.17 13.84 -1.36
C ARG A 206 7.38 14.08 -2.64
N PHE A 207 6.06 13.98 -2.58
CA PHE A 207 5.19 14.24 -3.74
C PHE A 207 5.09 15.73 -4.06
N LEU A 208 5.05 16.59 -3.05
CA LEU A 208 5.11 18.05 -3.23
C LEU A 208 6.47 18.49 -3.79
N TYR A 209 7.57 17.88 -3.32
CA TYR A 209 8.90 18.10 -3.91
C TYR A 209 8.92 17.75 -5.41
N ARG A 210 8.37 16.60 -5.78
CA ARG A 210 8.30 16.15 -7.18
C ARG A 210 7.43 17.07 -8.02
N GLU A 211 6.27 17.47 -7.49
CA GLU A 211 5.36 18.42 -8.15
C GLU A 211 6.08 19.75 -8.46
N LEU A 212 6.76 20.34 -7.47
CA LEU A 212 7.49 21.59 -7.68
C LEU A 212 8.62 21.49 -8.71
N ARG A 213 9.25 20.31 -8.83
CA ARG A 213 10.34 20.08 -9.79
C ARG A 213 9.86 19.72 -11.20
N SER A 214 8.66 19.21 -11.35
CA SER A 214 8.08 18.83 -12.65
C SER A 214 7.48 19.98 -13.44
N HIS A 215 7.23 21.12 -12.81
CA HIS A 215 6.77 22.36 -13.48
C HIS A 215 7.98 23.10 -14.12
N LYS A 216 8.65 22.42 -15.08
CA LYS A 216 9.61 23.04 -15.99
C LYS A 216 8.93 23.38 -17.31
#